data_6af5091435416739a307371b467d9e36
#
_entry.id   6af5091435416739a307371b467d9e36
#
_cell.length_a   1.000
_cell.length_b   1.000
_cell.length_c   1.000
_cell.angle_alpha   90.00
_cell.angle_beta   90.00
_cell.angle_gamma   90.00
#
_symmetry.space_group_name_H-M   'P 1'
#
loop_
_entity.id
_entity.type
_entity.pdbx_description
1 polymer ?
#
loop_
_entity_poly.entity_id
_entity_poly.type
_entity_poly.pdbx_seq_one_letter_code
_entity_poly.pdbx_strand_id
1 'polypeptide(L)'
;MEIFVTGIGTDVGKTVAAAVITEALQADYWKPIQSGDFDFGDADRVKSYISNSKTVFHDNVYKFHTPASPHFAAEQENITIDITQIKRPKTKNSLVIEGAGGILVPLNEQHLVVDLIAPTDLVVVVSRHYLGSINHTLL
;
A
#
# COMPACT_ATOMS: atom_id res chain seq x y z
N MET A 1 -13.10 -6.54 8.80
CA MET A 1 -12.54 -7.23 7.61
C MET A 1 -11.33 -6.41 7.16
N GLU A 2 -10.23 -7.08 6.85
CA GLU A 2 -9.01 -6.43 6.38
C GLU A 2 -8.76 -6.82 4.92
N ILE A 3 -8.48 -5.83 4.06
CA ILE A 3 -8.31 -5.99 2.63
C ILE A 3 -6.95 -5.43 2.25
N PHE A 4 -6.05 -6.29 1.78
CA PHE A 4 -4.73 -5.88 1.34
C PHE A 4 -4.71 -5.67 -0.17
N VAL A 5 -4.52 -4.43 -0.60
CA VAL A 5 -4.42 -4.05 -2.01
C VAL A 5 -2.95 -4.01 -2.40
N THR A 6 -2.56 -4.92 -3.28
CA THR A 6 -1.21 -4.99 -3.85
C THR A 6 -1.29 -4.96 -5.38
N GLY A 7 -0.18 -5.12 -6.05
CA GLY A 7 -0.17 -5.12 -7.51
C GLY A 7 1.02 -5.87 -8.10
N ILE A 8 0.99 -6.06 -9.40
CA ILE A 8 2.10 -6.65 -10.17
C ILE A 8 3.28 -5.67 -10.34
N GLY A 9 3.17 -4.43 -9.86
CA GLY A 9 4.21 -3.41 -9.97
C GLY A 9 3.73 -2.03 -9.51
N THR A 10 4.53 -1.02 -9.85
CA THR A 10 4.20 0.40 -9.62
C THR A 10 3.30 0.90 -10.76
N ASP A 11 2.48 1.94 -10.48
CA ASP A 11 1.59 2.61 -11.45
C ASP A 11 0.58 1.69 -12.17
N VAL A 12 0.21 0.58 -11.53
CA VAL A 12 -0.81 -0.34 -12.04
C VAL A 12 -2.23 0.03 -11.64
N GLY A 13 -2.42 1.06 -10.77
CA GLY A 13 -3.71 1.56 -10.34
C GLY A 13 -4.12 1.14 -8.92
N LYS A 14 -3.18 0.74 -8.05
CA LYS A 14 -3.48 0.35 -6.66
C LYS A 14 -4.27 1.40 -5.89
N THR A 15 -3.83 2.65 -5.94
CA THR A 15 -4.45 3.78 -5.21
C THR A 15 -5.90 4.03 -5.67
N VAL A 16 -6.17 3.87 -6.98
CA VAL A 16 -7.55 3.98 -7.51
C VAL A 16 -8.40 2.80 -7.05
N ALA A 17 -7.87 1.56 -7.11
CA ALA A 17 -8.56 0.37 -6.63
C ALA A 17 -8.84 0.47 -5.12
N ALA A 18 -7.86 0.92 -4.34
CA ALA A 18 -8.00 1.16 -2.91
C ALA A 18 -9.09 2.22 -2.63
N ALA A 19 -9.13 3.31 -3.38
CA ALA A 19 -10.17 4.34 -3.24
C ALA A 19 -11.57 3.78 -3.52
N VAL A 20 -11.74 3.00 -4.58
CA VAL A 20 -13.03 2.37 -4.93
C VAL A 20 -13.51 1.46 -3.80
N ILE A 21 -12.61 0.62 -3.26
CA ILE A 21 -12.95 -0.31 -2.17
C ILE A 21 -13.26 0.46 -0.88
N THR A 22 -12.44 1.47 -0.57
CA THR A 22 -12.62 2.33 0.61
C THR A 22 -13.98 3.04 0.57
N GLU A 23 -14.35 3.61 -0.57
CA GLU A 23 -15.64 4.28 -0.75
C GLU A 23 -16.80 3.28 -0.64
N ALA A 24 -16.73 2.17 -1.36
CA ALA A 24 -17.81 1.18 -1.41
C ALA A 24 -18.12 0.57 -0.05
N LEU A 25 -17.11 0.33 0.77
CA LEU A 25 -17.24 -0.26 2.10
C LEU A 25 -17.31 0.79 3.22
N GLN A 26 -17.09 2.06 2.91
CA GLN A 26 -16.86 3.12 3.90
C GLN A 26 -15.80 2.71 4.92
N ALA A 27 -14.77 1.98 4.43
CA ALA A 27 -13.71 1.40 5.22
C ALA A 27 -12.68 2.46 5.65
N ASP A 28 -11.92 2.16 6.69
CA ASP A 28 -10.72 2.92 7.01
C ASP A 28 -9.63 2.61 5.98
N TYR A 29 -8.70 3.55 5.80
CA TYR A 29 -7.60 3.41 4.87
C TYR A 29 -6.25 3.55 5.57
N TRP A 30 -5.32 2.70 5.20
CA TRP A 30 -3.96 2.72 5.70
C TRP A 30 -2.95 2.34 4.63
N LYS A 31 -1.94 3.18 4.45
CA LYS A 31 -0.75 2.87 3.67
C LYS A 31 0.45 2.85 4.61
N PRO A 32 0.95 1.66 5.01
CA PRO A 32 2.01 1.57 6.01
C PRO A 32 3.30 2.26 5.58
N ILE A 33 3.64 2.20 4.29
CA ILE A 33 4.88 2.76 3.75
C ILE A 33 4.57 3.64 2.54
N GLN A 34 4.99 4.90 2.58
CA GLN A 34 4.96 5.84 1.47
C GLN A 34 6.39 6.16 1.04
N SER A 35 6.71 5.99 -0.25
CA SER A 35 7.98 6.40 -0.85
C SER A 35 7.72 7.37 -2.00
N GLY A 36 8.33 8.55 -1.93
CA GLY A 36 8.01 9.66 -2.82
C GLY A 36 6.67 10.33 -2.51
N ASP A 37 6.33 11.36 -3.27
CA ASP A 37 5.08 12.13 -3.11
C ASP A 37 4.85 12.57 -1.65
N PHE A 38 5.92 13.08 -1.01
CA PHE A 38 5.95 13.33 0.43
C PHE A 38 4.87 14.29 0.89
N ASP A 39 4.59 15.34 0.13
CA ASP A 39 3.61 16.39 0.50
C ASP A 39 2.17 16.02 0.10
N PHE A 40 1.99 15.15 -0.90
CA PHE A 40 0.68 14.71 -1.39
C PHE A 40 0.76 13.24 -1.78
N GLY A 41 0.67 12.36 -0.78
CA GLY A 41 0.83 10.93 -0.94
C GLY A 41 -0.44 10.20 -1.41
N ASP A 42 -0.37 8.86 -1.42
CA ASP A 42 -1.48 8.03 -1.88
C ASP A 42 -2.71 8.16 -0.96
N ALA A 43 -2.52 8.36 0.35
CA ALA A 43 -3.61 8.63 1.28
C ALA A 43 -4.38 9.91 0.92
N ASP A 44 -3.67 10.98 0.52
CA ASP A 44 -4.27 12.24 0.09
C ASP A 44 -5.04 12.05 -1.24
N ARG A 45 -4.50 11.24 -2.15
CA ARG A 45 -5.18 10.87 -3.42
C ARG A 45 -6.46 10.10 -3.15
N VAL A 46 -6.41 9.05 -2.31
CA VAL A 46 -7.60 8.29 -1.91
C VAL A 46 -8.63 9.22 -1.29
N LYS A 47 -8.22 10.10 -0.37
CA LYS A 47 -9.09 11.08 0.25
C LYS A 47 -9.76 12.01 -0.75
N SER A 48 -9.07 12.38 -1.84
CA SER A 48 -9.62 13.23 -2.89
C SER A 48 -10.61 12.50 -3.81
N TYR A 49 -10.57 11.16 -3.86
CA TYR A 49 -11.42 10.34 -4.73
C TYR A 49 -12.70 9.85 -4.05
N ILE A 50 -12.74 9.83 -2.71
CA ILE A 50 -13.91 9.36 -1.96
C ILE A 50 -14.82 10.53 -1.54
N SER A 51 -16.10 10.25 -1.36
CA SER A 51 -17.10 11.22 -0.94
C SER A 51 -17.67 10.97 0.46
N ASN A 52 -17.49 9.78 1.00
CA ASN A 52 -18.00 9.44 2.31
C ASN A 52 -17.19 10.14 3.43
N SER A 53 -17.84 10.41 4.55
CA SER A 53 -17.25 11.08 5.72
C SER A 53 -16.90 10.12 6.87
N LYS A 54 -17.03 8.80 6.67
CA LYS A 54 -16.83 7.80 7.73
C LYS A 54 -15.42 7.23 7.74
N THR A 55 -14.74 7.25 6.59
CA THR A 55 -13.38 6.74 6.43
C THR A 55 -12.40 7.48 7.33
N VAL A 56 -11.69 6.74 8.15
CA VAL A 56 -10.53 7.22 8.91
C VAL A 56 -9.27 6.88 8.13
N PHE A 57 -8.41 7.87 7.93
CA PHE A 57 -7.08 7.70 7.33
C PHE A 57 -6.05 7.55 8.43
N HIS A 58 -5.30 6.45 8.40
CA HIS A 58 -4.26 6.17 9.40
C HIS A 58 -2.88 6.57 8.86
N ASP A 59 -2.03 7.06 9.76
CA ASP A 59 -0.69 7.55 9.42
C ASP A 59 0.21 6.45 8.89
N ASN A 60 1.11 6.82 7.96
CA ASN A 60 2.18 5.93 7.53
C ASN A 60 3.10 5.58 8.71
N VAL A 61 3.63 4.36 8.74
CA VAL A 61 4.72 4.00 9.67
C VAL A 61 6.06 4.50 9.15
N TYR A 62 6.26 4.40 7.84
CA TYR A 62 7.43 4.95 7.16
C TYR A 62 6.99 5.86 6.02
N LYS A 63 7.62 7.02 5.92
CA LYS A 63 7.37 7.99 4.87
C LYS A 63 8.71 8.57 4.39
N PHE A 64 9.04 8.33 3.12
CA PHE A 64 10.29 8.71 2.51
C PHE A 64 10.09 9.79 1.46
N HIS A 65 11.04 10.72 1.37
CA HIS A 65 11.09 11.73 0.30
C HIS A 65 11.51 11.11 -1.04
N THR A 66 12.37 10.09 -0.98
CA THR A 66 12.93 9.45 -2.17
C THR A 66 11.86 8.65 -2.92
N PRO A 67 11.57 8.98 -4.21
CA PRO A 67 10.57 8.28 -5.02
C PRO A 67 11.16 6.98 -5.61
N ALA A 68 11.29 5.97 -4.76
CA ALA A 68 11.90 4.68 -5.11
C ALA A 68 11.20 3.54 -4.37
N SER A 69 11.69 2.30 -4.57
CA SER A 69 11.26 1.16 -3.75
C SER A 69 11.58 1.39 -2.27
N PRO A 70 10.76 0.87 -1.33
CA PRO A 70 10.92 1.14 0.10
C PRO A 70 12.33 0.92 0.63
N HIS A 71 12.97 -0.23 0.32
CA HIS A 71 14.31 -0.55 0.79
C HIS A 71 15.35 0.48 0.30
N PHE A 72 15.27 0.87 -0.98
CA PHE A 72 16.20 1.84 -1.55
C PHE A 72 15.97 3.26 -1.00
N ALA A 73 14.72 3.67 -0.87
CA ALA A 73 14.38 4.96 -0.26
C ALA A 73 14.88 5.04 1.19
N ALA A 74 14.70 3.97 1.96
CA ALA A 74 15.18 3.86 3.33
C ALA A 74 16.73 3.94 3.40
N GLU A 75 17.44 3.24 2.51
CA GLU A 75 18.90 3.30 2.40
C GLU A 75 19.39 4.72 2.11
N GLN A 76 18.77 5.41 1.13
CA GLN A 76 19.13 6.79 0.78
C GLN A 76 18.92 7.78 1.93
N GLU A 77 17.97 7.51 2.80
CA GLU A 77 17.64 8.37 3.95
C GLU A 77 18.25 7.85 5.27
N ASN A 78 19.15 6.85 5.21
CA ASN A 78 19.80 6.23 6.36
C ASN A 78 18.81 5.70 7.41
N ILE A 79 17.69 5.14 6.96
CA ILE A 79 16.66 4.53 7.78
C ILE A 79 16.63 3.02 7.49
N THR A 80 16.42 2.21 8.50
CA THR A 80 16.17 0.77 8.34
C THR A 80 14.69 0.49 8.59
N ILE A 81 14.02 -0.14 7.63
CA ILE A 81 12.63 -0.57 7.81
C ILE A 81 12.63 -1.81 8.70
N ASP A 82 12.07 -1.66 9.88
CA ASP A 82 11.79 -2.76 10.81
C ASP A 82 10.32 -3.19 10.66
N ILE A 83 10.10 -4.39 10.13
CA ILE A 83 8.75 -4.93 9.90
C ILE A 83 7.97 -5.06 11.22
N THR A 84 8.63 -5.23 12.35
CA THR A 84 7.97 -5.35 13.66
C THR A 84 7.32 -4.06 14.13
N GLN A 85 7.73 -2.93 13.57
CA GLN A 85 7.13 -1.61 13.82
C GLN A 85 5.88 -1.37 12.95
N ILE A 86 5.72 -2.12 11.87
CA ILE A 86 4.56 -2.00 10.97
C ILE A 86 3.37 -2.72 11.59
N LYS A 87 2.76 -2.06 12.58
CA LYS A 87 1.59 -2.60 13.30
C LYS A 87 0.33 -2.01 12.73
N ARG A 88 -0.62 -2.90 12.41
CA ARG A 88 -1.93 -2.49 11.89
C ARG A 88 -2.65 -1.58 12.89
N PRO A 89 -3.29 -0.52 12.41
CA PRO A 89 -4.09 0.35 13.27
C PRO A 89 -5.27 -0.42 13.86
N LYS A 90 -5.59 -0.12 15.11
CA LYS A 90 -6.77 -0.71 15.78
C LYS A 90 -8.02 0.04 15.33
N THR A 91 -8.88 -0.62 14.60
CA THR A 91 -10.17 -0.07 14.17
C THR A 91 -11.30 -1.08 14.38
N LYS A 92 -12.52 -0.58 14.52
CA LYS A 92 -13.76 -1.40 14.52
C LYS A 92 -14.38 -1.50 13.12
N ASN A 93 -13.85 -0.71 12.19
CA ASN A 93 -14.30 -0.68 10.81
C ASN A 93 -13.54 -1.73 9.97
N SER A 94 -13.98 -1.96 8.74
CA SER A 94 -13.13 -2.62 7.73
C SER A 94 -11.90 -1.75 7.45
N LEU A 95 -10.77 -2.36 7.12
CA LEU A 95 -9.52 -1.67 6.85
C LEU A 95 -9.01 -2.03 5.45
N VAL A 96 -8.81 -1.03 4.62
CA VAL A 96 -8.11 -1.16 3.34
C VAL A 96 -6.64 -0.81 3.57
N ILE A 97 -5.75 -1.76 3.27
CA ILE A 97 -4.30 -1.63 3.42
C ILE A 97 -3.69 -1.57 2.03
N GLU A 98 -3.00 -0.49 1.70
CA GLU A 98 -2.33 -0.38 0.40
C GLU A 98 -0.83 -0.65 0.51
N GLY A 99 -0.36 -1.67 -0.22
CA GLY A 99 1.07 -2.00 -0.33
C GLY A 99 1.85 -0.98 -1.18
N ALA A 100 3.14 -0.92 -0.96
CA ALA A 100 4.07 -0.10 -1.73
C ALA A 100 4.67 -0.89 -2.90
N GLY A 101 4.53 -0.39 -4.13
CA GLY A 101 5.05 -1.07 -5.33
C GLY A 101 4.34 -2.39 -5.64
N GLY A 102 5.08 -3.38 -6.12
CA GLY A 102 4.57 -4.73 -6.38
C GLY A 102 4.68 -5.65 -5.17
N ILE A 103 3.99 -6.79 -5.21
CA ILE A 103 3.91 -7.75 -4.10
C ILE A 103 5.28 -8.28 -3.63
N LEU A 104 6.24 -8.42 -4.53
CA LEU A 104 7.60 -8.92 -4.23
C LEU A 104 8.63 -7.79 -4.08
N VAL A 105 8.19 -6.55 -3.91
CA VAL A 105 9.12 -5.42 -3.68
C VAL A 105 9.77 -5.57 -2.29
N PRO A 106 11.10 -5.43 -2.20
CA PRO A 106 11.82 -5.50 -0.92
C PRO A 106 11.49 -4.32 0.01
N LEU A 107 11.30 -4.64 1.27
CA LEU A 107 11.21 -3.67 2.37
C LEU A 107 12.58 -3.47 3.03
N ASN A 108 13.34 -4.55 3.16
CA ASN A 108 14.71 -4.61 3.64
C ASN A 108 15.40 -5.87 3.06
N GLU A 109 16.58 -6.24 3.57
CA GLU A 109 17.33 -7.41 3.09
C GLU A 109 16.62 -8.76 3.30
N GLN A 110 15.64 -8.83 4.20
CA GLN A 110 15.00 -10.08 4.63
C GLN A 110 13.50 -10.15 4.32
N HIS A 111 12.85 -9.01 4.08
CA HIS A 111 11.40 -8.92 3.99
C HIS A 111 10.94 -8.23 2.71
N LEU A 112 9.83 -8.71 2.19
CA LEU A 112 9.14 -8.19 1.02
C LEU A 112 7.76 -7.62 1.41
N VAL A 113 7.10 -6.91 0.50
CA VAL A 113 5.74 -6.40 0.70
C VAL A 113 4.76 -7.53 1.04
N VAL A 114 4.93 -8.72 0.46
CA VAL A 114 4.10 -9.90 0.75
C VAL A 114 4.09 -10.29 2.23
N ASP A 115 5.19 -10.03 2.95
CA ASP A 115 5.30 -10.35 4.38
C ASP A 115 4.43 -9.47 5.28
N LEU A 116 3.85 -8.40 4.74
CA LEU A 116 2.85 -7.57 5.42
C LEU A 116 1.43 -8.15 5.35
N ILE A 117 1.21 -9.16 4.49
CA ILE A 117 -0.10 -9.79 4.28
C ILE A 117 -0.34 -10.81 5.39
N ALA A 118 -1.43 -10.65 6.12
CA ALA A 118 -1.83 -11.65 7.11
C ALA A 118 -2.65 -12.77 6.45
N PRO A 119 -2.62 -14.00 7.02
CA PRO A 119 -3.41 -15.12 6.48
C PRO A 119 -4.93 -14.89 6.43
N THR A 120 -5.41 -13.92 7.20
CA THR A 120 -6.84 -13.55 7.29
C THR A 120 -7.23 -12.45 6.33
N ASP A 121 -6.29 -11.87 5.59
CA ASP A 121 -6.57 -10.78 4.67
C ASP A 121 -7.28 -11.27 3.40
N LEU A 122 -8.23 -10.47 2.94
CA LEU A 122 -8.68 -10.54 1.56
C LEU A 122 -7.65 -9.80 0.70
N VAL A 123 -6.98 -10.51 -0.19
CA VAL A 123 -5.94 -9.93 -1.04
C VAL A 123 -6.53 -9.53 -2.40
N VAL A 124 -6.32 -8.27 -2.77
CA VAL A 124 -6.66 -7.73 -4.10
C VAL A 124 -5.37 -7.44 -4.85
N VAL A 125 -5.13 -8.19 -5.94
CA VAL A 125 -3.96 -7.98 -6.82
C VAL A 125 -4.37 -7.15 -8.02
N VAL A 126 -3.82 -5.94 -8.11
CA VAL A 126 -4.10 -5.01 -9.21
C VAL A 126 -3.12 -5.27 -10.34
N SER A 127 -3.68 -5.49 -11.53
CA SER A 127 -2.94 -5.66 -12.78
C SER A 127 -3.38 -4.60 -13.79
N ARG A 128 -2.47 -4.24 -14.69
CA ARG A 128 -2.72 -3.31 -15.79
C ARG A 128 -2.40 -4.01 -17.12
N HIS A 129 -3.19 -3.74 -18.14
CA HIS A 129 -2.93 -4.27 -19.49
C HIS A 129 -1.78 -3.52 -20.17
N TYR A 130 -0.71 -4.25 -20.46
CA TYR A 130 0.44 -3.83 -21.27
C TYR A 130 1.17 -5.06 -21.82
N LEU A 131 2.07 -4.88 -22.78
CA LEU A 131 2.84 -5.99 -23.34
C LEU A 131 3.72 -6.61 -22.23
N GLY A 132 3.49 -7.90 -21.94
CA GLY A 132 4.15 -8.63 -20.85
C GLY A 132 3.32 -8.74 -19.56
N SER A 133 2.15 -8.09 -19.46
CA SER A 133 1.33 -8.12 -18.24
C SER A 133 0.85 -9.51 -17.85
N ILE A 134 0.61 -10.40 -18.81
CA ILE A 134 0.22 -11.79 -18.54
C ILE A 134 1.32 -12.48 -17.75
N ASN A 135 2.56 -12.39 -18.22
CA ASN A 135 3.72 -12.97 -17.52
C ASN A 135 3.87 -12.38 -16.10
N HIS A 136 3.82 -11.06 -15.96
CA HIS A 136 3.96 -10.38 -14.66
C HIS A 136 2.81 -10.66 -13.70
N THR A 137 1.62 -11.02 -14.21
CA THR A 137 0.47 -11.35 -13.38
C THR A 137 0.50 -12.80 -12.90
N LEU A 138 1.12 -13.70 -13.68
CA LEU A 138 1.16 -15.14 -13.38
C LEU A 138 2.40 -15.57 -12.57
N LEU A 139 3.42 -14.72 -12.46
CA LEU A 139 4.58 -14.93 -11.60
C LEU A 139 4.27 -14.56 -10.15
#